data_bb4e9b261639bf9c2f3df25979ea2627
#
_entry.id   bb4e9b261639bf9c2f3df25979ea2627
#
_cell.length_a   1.000
_cell.length_b   1.000
_cell.length_c   1.000
_cell.angle_alpha   90.00
_cell.angle_beta   90.00
_cell.angle_gamma   90.00
#
_symmetry.space_group_name_H-M   'P 1'
#
loop_
_entity.id
_entity.type
_entity.pdbx_description
1 polymer ?
#
loop_
_entity_poly.entity_id
_entity_poly.type
_entity_poly.pdbx_seq_one_letter_code
_entity_poly.pdbx_strand_id
1 'polypeptide(L)'
;IDHGDHPTNYTQKDVYNWLKNDLAMMKKEQALVLFNHDLFTASDTFVFKADKEHTLDLRAFNTKAQIYGHMHYNYVRNQNGIYTICTGTLDKGGIDHSPSSFREIKVDGNDNITTQLRYTFIEPQIAIVSPMNNQISAATGDRLPVSVNTYHAQAKTSHVSYILSDIENNQEIAKGNLISLTDWNW
;
A
#
# COMPACT_ATOMS: atom_id res chain seq x y z
N ILE A 1 -5.01 17.02 10.55
CA ILE A 1 -5.31 17.74 9.31
C ILE A 1 -6.81 17.88 9.26
N ASP A 2 -7.27 19.10 9.15
CA ASP A 2 -8.70 19.41 9.11
C ASP A 2 -9.24 19.07 7.70
N HIS A 3 -10.12 18.07 7.63
CA HIS A 3 -10.87 17.74 6.42
C HIS A 3 -12.25 18.40 6.38
N GLY A 4 -12.50 19.35 7.26
CA GLY A 4 -13.79 20.03 7.38
C GLY A 4 -14.89 19.24 8.12
N ASP A 5 -14.78 17.93 8.17
CA ASP A 5 -15.76 17.05 8.83
C ASP A 5 -15.46 16.81 10.31
N HIS A 6 -14.21 17.06 10.73
CA HIS A 6 -13.73 16.89 12.10
C HIS A 6 -12.98 18.14 12.53
N PRO A 7 -13.69 19.18 13.02
CA PRO A 7 -13.05 20.40 13.43
C PRO A 7 -12.02 20.11 14.54
N THR A 8 -10.79 20.50 14.27
CA THR A 8 -9.68 20.39 15.22
C THR A 8 -9.42 21.75 15.86
N ASN A 9 -8.88 21.73 17.07
CA ASN A 9 -8.47 22.96 17.77
C ASN A 9 -7.12 23.51 17.27
N TYR A 10 -6.55 22.96 16.18
CA TYR A 10 -5.28 23.36 15.61
C TYR A 10 -5.33 23.42 14.08
N THR A 11 -4.52 24.31 13.52
CA THR A 11 -4.40 24.55 12.09
C THR A 11 -3.22 23.80 11.49
N GLN A 12 -3.11 23.75 10.15
CA GLN A 12 -1.92 23.23 9.46
C GLN A 12 -0.65 24.00 9.84
N LYS A 13 -0.77 25.28 10.15
CA LYS A 13 0.35 26.11 10.63
C LYS A 13 0.81 25.68 12.03
N ASP A 14 -0.10 25.29 12.90
CA ASP A 14 0.24 24.76 14.22
C ASP A 14 0.98 23.43 14.08
N VAL A 15 0.54 22.56 13.17
CA VAL A 15 1.24 21.30 12.84
C VAL A 15 2.64 21.59 12.28
N TYR A 16 2.77 22.57 11.39
CA TYR A 16 4.07 23.00 10.87
C TYR A 16 5.00 23.46 12.00
N ASN A 17 4.53 24.33 12.88
CA ASN A 17 5.33 24.86 14.00
C ASN A 17 5.75 23.73 14.94
N TRP A 18 4.83 22.83 15.28
CA TRP A 18 5.13 21.66 16.09
C TRP A 18 6.20 20.78 15.42
N LEU A 19 5.97 20.39 14.17
CA LEU A 19 6.90 19.52 13.43
C LEU A 19 8.29 20.15 13.28
N LYS A 20 8.34 21.44 12.97
CA LYS A 20 9.60 22.20 12.87
C LYS A 20 10.38 22.19 14.19
N ASN A 21 9.69 22.40 15.30
CA ASN A 21 10.30 22.40 16.63
C ASN A 21 10.78 21.01 17.03
N ASP A 22 10.00 19.97 16.74
CA ASP A 22 10.33 18.58 17.02
C ASP A 22 11.58 18.17 16.22
N LEU A 23 11.61 18.46 14.93
CA LEU A 23 12.75 18.16 14.06
C LEU A 23 14.01 18.96 14.43
N ALA A 24 13.87 20.15 15.01
CA ALA A 24 15.02 20.92 15.48
C ALA A 24 15.74 20.28 16.68
N MET A 25 15.09 19.37 17.37
CA MET A 25 15.69 18.61 18.48
C MET A 25 16.44 17.34 18.01
N MET A 26 16.29 16.97 16.75
CA MET A 26 16.95 15.79 16.20
C MET A 26 18.44 16.01 15.99
N LYS A 27 19.23 14.98 16.24
CA LYS A 27 20.63 14.94 15.80
C LYS A 27 20.67 14.68 14.29
N LYS A 28 21.69 15.22 13.63
CA LYS A 28 21.81 15.17 12.15
C LYS A 28 21.77 13.73 11.59
N GLU A 29 22.37 12.78 12.32
CA GLU A 29 22.49 11.39 11.90
C GLU A 29 21.28 10.54 12.28
N GLN A 30 20.39 11.08 13.09
CA GLN A 30 19.21 10.36 13.57
C GLN A 30 18.24 10.11 12.43
N ALA A 31 17.81 8.86 12.28
CA ALA A 31 16.81 8.49 11.28
C ALA A 31 15.44 9.06 11.63
N LEU A 32 14.75 9.58 10.62
CA LEU A 32 13.41 10.11 10.71
C LEU A 32 12.42 9.16 10.04
N VAL A 33 11.41 8.73 10.77
CA VAL A 33 10.23 8.04 10.24
C VAL A 33 9.00 8.81 10.67
N LEU A 34 8.19 9.22 9.70
CA LEU A 34 6.96 9.96 9.95
C LEU A 34 5.75 9.04 9.89
N PHE A 35 4.83 9.22 10.84
CA PHE A 35 3.54 8.55 10.87
C PHE A 35 2.44 9.60 10.88
N ASN A 36 1.49 9.45 9.97
CA ASN A 36 0.33 10.32 9.87
C ASN A 36 -0.85 9.56 9.27
N HIS A 37 -2.07 10.06 9.45
CA HIS A 37 -3.22 9.44 8.82
C HIS A 37 -3.31 9.83 7.35
N ASP A 38 -3.22 11.12 7.05
CA ASP A 38 -3.31 11.64 5.69
C ASP A 38 -1.92 11.89 5.08
N LEU A 39 -1.81 11.70 3.78
CA LEU A 39 -0.62 12.10 3.04
C LEU A 39 -0.57 13.63 2.96
N PHE A 40 0.24 14.26 3.79
CA PHE A 40 0.41 15.71 3.84
C PHE A 40 1.51 16.24 2.92
N THR A 41 2.27 15.36 2.28
CA THR A 41 3.25 15.73 1.26
C THR A 41 2.81 15.14 -0.08
N ALA A 42 3.18 15.77 -1.17
CA ALA A 42 3.12 15.08 -2.45
C ALA A 42 4.09 13.88 -2.42
N SER A 43 3.65 12.74 -2.92
CA SER A 43 4.34 11.45 -2.79
C SER A 43 5.76 11.41 -3.37
N ASP A 44 6.15 12.41 -4.12
CA ASP A 44 7.43 12.54 -4.80
C ASP A 44 8.25 13.74 -4.34
N THR A 45 7.70 14.63 -3.54
CA THR A 45 8.37 15.86 -3.11
C THR A 45 8.88 15.83 -1.68
N PHE A 46 8.23 15.08 -0.77
CA PHE A 46 8.50 15.06 0.67
C PHE A 46 8.52 16.45 1.32
N VAL A 47 7.71 17.36 0.79
CA VAL A 47 7.61 18.73 1.31
C VAL A 47 6.28 18.89 2.02
N PHE A 48 6.33 19.12 3.32
CA PHE A 48 5.16 19.56 4.07
C PHE A 48 4.93 21.06 3.82
N LYS A 49 3.71 21.42 3.48
CA LYS A 49 3.32 22.78 3.17
C LYS A 49 2.04 23.17 3.87
N ALA A 50 2.14 24.01 4.89
CA ALA A 50 0.98 24.59 5.54
C ALA A 50 0.39 25.76 4.75
N ASP A 51 1.26 26.61 4.20
CA ASP A 51 0.93 27.72 3.29
C ASP A 51 2.16 28.08 2.42
N LYS A 52 2.14 29.24 1.74
CA LYS A 52 3.23 29.66 0.85
C LYS A 52 4.54 29.96 1.59
N GLU A 53 4.45 30.37 2.86
CA GLU A 53 5.61 30.80 3.67
C GLU A 53 6.07 29.69 4.63
N HIS A 54 5.16 28.76 4.98
CA HIS A 54 5.40 27.69 5.95
C HIS A 54 5.55 26.36 5.24
N THR A 55 6.75 26.11 4.73
CA THR A 55 7.13 24.87 4.06
C THR A 55 8.30 24.20 4.76
N LEU A 56 8.32 22.88 4.77
CA LEU A 56 9.37 22.07 5.38
C LEU A 56 9.73 20.92 4.45
N ASP A 57 10.97 20.92 3.97
CA ASP A 57 11.50 19.84 3.14
C ASP A 57 12.08 18.74 4.03
N LEU A 58 11.40 17.62 4.08
CA LEU A 58 11.78 16.47 4.90
C LEU A 58 13.05 15.77 4.39
N ARG A 59 13.45 16.02 3.14
CA ARG A 59 14.71 15.49 2.58
C ARG A 59 15.95 16.17 3.16
N ALA A 60 15.78 17.32 3.83
CA ALA A 60 16.87 17.98 4.57
C ALA A 60 17.28 17.20 5.83
N PHE A 61 16.49 16.21 6.25
CA PHE A 61 16.75 15.35 7.39
C PHE A 61 17.14 13.94 6.91
N ASN A 62 17.61 13.09 7.82
CA ASN A 62 17.86 11.69 7.52
C ASN A 62 16.54 10.88 7.45
N THR A 63 15.63 11.34 6.56
CA THR A 63 14.30 10.74 6.40
C THR A 63 14.41 9.38 5.74
N LYS A 64 13.82 8.37 6.34
CA LYS A 64 13.79 6.98 5.87
C LYS A 64 12.42 6.58 5.34
N ALA A 65 11.35 7.05 5.98
CA ALA A 65 10.00 6.74 5.54
C ALA A 65 8.97 7.77 5.95
N GLN A 66 7.91 7.84 5.15
CA GLN A 66 6.62 8.40 5.48
C GLN A 66 5.57 7.29 5.40
N ILE A 67 4.89 7.04 6.50
CA ILE A 67 3.91 5.97 6.67
C ILE A 67 2.56 6.61 6.96
N TYR A 68 1.55 6.27 6.15
CA TYR A 68 0.25 6.91 6.22
C TYR A 68 -0.90 5.91 5.94
N GLY A 69 -2.12 6.32 6.23
CA GLY A 69 -3.36 5.58 6.00
C GLY A 69 -4.28 6.30 5.02
N HIS A 70 -5.53 6.55 5.44
CA HIS A 70 -6.57 7.32 4.76
C HIS A 70 -7.04 6.77 3.40
N MET A 71 -6.12 6.48 2.51
CA MET A 71 -6.41 6.14 1.11
C MET A 71 -6.96 4.72 0.91
N HIS A 72 -7.04 3.92 1.97
CA HIS A 72 -7.58 2.55 1.95
C HIS A 72 -6.99 1.68 0.82
N TYR A 73 -5.69 1.77 0.57
CA TYR A 73 -4.97 0.89 -0.33
C TYR A 73 -3.59 0.53 0.22
N ASN A 74 -3.01 -0.52 -0.32
CA ASN A 74 -1.66 -0.94 0.04
C ASN A 74 -0.67 -0.42 -1.01
N TYR A 75 0.29 0.40 -0.57
CA TYR A 75 1.25 1.03 -1.44
C TYR A 75 2.61 1.10 -0.77
N VAL A 76 3.64 0.74 -1.52
CA VAL A 76 5.03 0.90 -1.09
C VAL A 76 5.86 1.42 -2.26
N ARG A 77 6.51 2.53 -2.06
CA ARG A 77 7.42 3.12 -3.03
C ARG A 77 8.70 3.56 -2.36
N ASN A 78 9.83 3.27 -2.97
CA ASN A 78 11.13 3.80 -2.58
C ASN A 78 11.57 4.86 -3.59
N GLN A 79 11.90 6.03 -3.10
CA GLN A 79 12.40 7.15 -3.90
C GLN A 79 13.73 7.62 -3.28
N ASN A 80 14.84 7.22 -3.91
CA ASN A 80 16.18 7.60 -3.47
C ASN A 80 16.46 7.27 -1.99
N GLY A 81 16.00 6.12 -1.53
CA GLY A 81 16.19 5.66 -0.15
C GLY A 81 15.11 6.09 0.84
N ILE A 82 14.14 6.91 0.43
CA ILE A 82 12.99 7.30 1.28
C ILE A 82 11.77 6.49 0.85
N TYR A 83 11.19 5.79 1.80
CA TYR A 83 9.97 5.01 1.58
C TYR A 83 8.70 5.85 1.77
N THR A 84 7.76 5.70 0.86
CA THR A 84 6.36 6.11 1.05
C THR A 84 5.54 4.84 1.21
N ILE A 85 4.87 4.68 2.35
CA ILE A 85 4.14 3.46 2.69
C ILE A 85 2.72 3.83 3.08
N CYS A 86 1.74 3.29 2.36
CA CYS A 86 0.33 3.35 2.72
C CYS A 86 -0.17 1.94 3.07
N THR A 87 -1.04 1.85 4.06
CA THR A 87 -1.65 0.58 4.45
C THR A 87 -3.16 0.64 4.27
N GLY A 88 -3.75 -0.48 3.85
CA GLY A 88 -5.20 -0.68 3.83
C GLY A 88 -5.80 -0.77 5.23
N THR A 89 -7.12 -0.94 5.29
CA THR A 89 -7.85 -1.07 6.55
C THR A 89 -7.79 -2.48 7.10
N LEU A 90 -7.83 -2.60 8.44
CA LEU A 90 -7.80 -3.88 9.14
C LEU A 90 -9.09 -4.71 8.95
N ASP A 91 -10.21 -4.05 8.70
CA ASP A 91 -11.54 -4.65 8.78
C ASP A 91 -12.27 -4.80 7.44
N LYS A 92 -11.93 -3.97 6.45
CA LYS A 92 -12.70 -3.88 5.20
C LYS A 92 -11.90 -4.19 3.93
N GLY A 93 -10.59 -4.34 4.05
CA GLY A 93 -9.69 -4.39 2.90
C GLY A 93 -9.53 -3.03 2.23
N GLY A 94 -8.96 -3.02 1.03
CA GLY A 94 -8.62 -1.81 0.32
C GLY A 94 -9.49 -1.54 -0.91
N ILE A 95 -9.50 -0.27 -1.37
CA ILE A 95 -10.09 0.11 -2.66
C ILE A 95 -9.30 -0.47 -3.85
N ASP A 96 -8.11 -0.96 -3.59
CA ASP A 96 -7.24 -1.70 -4.50
C ASP A 96 -7.57 -3.21 -4.53
N HIS A 97 -8.72 -3.59 -3.98
CA HIS A 97 -9.18 -4.98 -3.83
C HIS A 97 -8.28 -5.85 -2.96
N SER A 98 -7.38 -5.27 -2.19
CA SER A 98 -6.63 -6.02 -1.19
C SER A 98 -7.55 -6.47 -0.04
N PRO A 99 -7.35 -7.69 0.49
CA PRO A 99 -8.08 -8.12 1.68
C PRO A 99 -7.71 -7.28 2.91
N SER A 100 -8.52 -7.40 3.96
CA SER A 100 -8.22 -6.81 5.27
C SER A 100 -6.81 -7.17 5.73
N SER A 101 -6.03 -6.18 6.08
CA SER A 101 -4.59 -6.38 6.26
C SER A 101 -3.95 -5.33 7.16
N PHE A 102 -2.76 -5.64 7.61
CA PHE A 102 -1.83 -4.71 8.25
C PHE A 102 -0.43 -4.89 7.66
N ARG A 103 0.43 -3.93 7.93
CA ARG A 103 1.80 -3.98 7.45
C ARG A 103 2.78 -4.03 8.60
N GLU A 104 3.60 -5.06 8.60
CA GLU A 104 4.77 -5.15 9.47
C GLU A 104 5.90 -4.35 8.85
N ILE A 105 6.48 -3.44 9.62
CA ILE A 105 7.62 -2.61 9.20
C ILE A 105 8.75 -2.86 10.19
N LYS A 106 9.92 -3.21 9.69
CA LYS A 106 11.13 -3.42 10.48
C LYS A 106 12.17 -2.39 10.09
N VAL A 107 12.78 -1.79 11.09
CA VAL A 107 13.97 -0.93 10.95
C VAL A 107 15.12 -1.66 11.61
N ASP A 108 16.20 -1.90 10.86
CA ASP A 108 17.39 -2.54 11.41
C ASP A 108 18.37 -1.55 12.04
N GLY A 109 19.46 -2.04 12.61
CA GLY A 109 20.48 -1.20 13.26
C GLY A 109 21.26 -0.27 12.31
N ASN A 110 21.05 -0.39 11.00
CA ASN A 110 21.62 0.48 9.96
C ASN A 110 20.55 1.37 9.32
N ASP A 111 19.40 1.51 9.97
CA ASP A 111 18.25 2.29 9.49
C ASP A 111 17.64 1.78 8.17
N ASN A 112 17.88 0.54 7.77
CA ASN A 112 17.23 -0.05 6.62
C ASN A 112 15.80 -0.43 6.97
N ILE A 113 14.89 -0.11 6.05
CA ILE A 113 13.47 -0.43 6.20
C ILE A 113 13.12 -1.64 5.35
N THR A 114 12.51 -2.63 5.98
CA THR A 114 11.85 -3.74 5.29
C THR A 114 10.38 -3.77 5.68
N THR A 115 9.53 -4.19 4.77
CA THR A 115 8.09 -4.21 5.00
C THR A 115 7.44 -5.46 4.46
N GLN A 116 6.47 -6.00 5.19
CA GLN A 116 5.70 -7.16 4.79
C GLN A 116 4.22 -6.94 5.05
N LEU A 117 3.39 -7.22 4.04
CA LEU A 117 1.94 -7.22 4.19
C LEU A 117 1.52 -8.50 4.93
N ARG A 118 0.61 -8.35 5.89
CA ARG A 118 -0.02 -9.43 6.65
C ARG A 118 -1.52 -9.29 6.58
N TYR A 119 -2.20 -10.38 6.41
CA TYR A 119 -3.66 -10.40 6.35
C TYR A 119 -4.27 -10.71 7.72
N THR A 120 -5.43 -10.12 7.99
CA THR A 120 -6.12 -10.29 9.28
C THR A 120 -6.84 -11.63 9.39
N PHE A 121 -7.11 -12.28 8.28
CA PHE A 121 -7.71 -13.61 8.27
C PHE A 121 -6.63 -14.70 8.42
N ILE A 122 -6.94 -15.71 9.20
CA ILE A 122 -6.00 -16.83 9.46
C ILE A 122 -6.01 -17.81 8.28
N GLU A 123 -7.16 -18.03 7.66
CA GLU A 123 -7.32 -18.99 6.58
C GLU A 123 -6.80 -18.48 5.24
N PRO A 124 -6.08 -19.32 4.50
CA PRO A 124 -5.68 -18.99 3.14
C PRO A 124 -6.91 -18.78 2.25
N GLN A 125 -6.87 -17.82 1.39
CA GLN A 125 -7.94 -17.57 0.42
C GLN A 125 -7.38 -17.34 -0.98
N ILE A 126 -8.19 -17.75 -1.96
CA ILE A 126 -7.97 -17.47 -3.37
C ILE A 126 -9.32 -17.07 -3.99
N ALA A 127 -9.36 -16.00 -4.73
CA ALA A 127 -10.57 -15.53 -5.39
C ALA A 127 -10.25 -15.03 -6.81
N ILE A 128 -11.01 -15.48 -7.79
CA ILE A 128 -10.98 -14.90 -9.14
C ILE A 128 -11.75 -13.57 -9.05
N VAL A 129 -11.06 -12.46 -9.29
CA VAL A 129 -11.64 -11.11 -9.23
C VAL A 129 -11.94 -10.53 -10.60
N SER A 130 -11.37 -11.12 -11.64
CA SER A 130 -11.74 -10.86 -13.02
C SER A 130 -11.60 -12.17 -13.81
N PRO A 131 -12.58 -12.52 -14.60
CA PRO A 131 -13.91 -11.93 -14.77
C PRO A 131 -14.82 -12.13 -13.56
N MET A 132 -15.65 -11.14 -13.24
CA MET A 132 -16.46 -11.15 -12.01
C MET A 132 -17.78 -11.94 -12.13
N ASN A 133 -18.22 -12.26 -13.30
CA ASN A 133 -19.47 -13.01 -13.55
C ASN A 133 -19.22 -14.16 -14.50
N ASN A 134 -19.98 -15.22 -14.35
CA ASN A 134 -19.89 -16.43 -15.19
C ASN A 134 -20.25 -16.21 -16.67
N GLN A 135 -20.45 -14.97 -17.09
CA GLN A 135 -20.82 -14.64 -18.47
C GLN A 135 -19.80 -13.67 -19.07
N ILE A 136 -18.94 -14.23 -19.89
CA ILE A 136 -18.04 -13.44 -20.71
C ILE A 136 -18.37 -13.77 -22.16
N SER A 137 -18.68 -12.73 -22.90
CA SER A 137 -18.74 -12.82 -24.37
C SER A 137 -17.43 -12.29 -24.91
N ALA A 138 -16.60 -13.18 -25.42
CA ALA A 138 -15.37 -12.81 -26.12
C ALA A 138 -15.53 -13.20 -27.60
N ALA A 139 -15.13 -12.30 -28.49
CA ALA A 139 -15.03 -12.62 -29.90
C ALA A 139 -13.82 -13.55 -30.13
N THR A 140 -13.86 -14.35 -31.19
CA THR A 140 -12.75 -15.23 -31.54
C THR A 140 -11.45 -14.41 -31.71
N GLY A 141 -10.42 -14.74 -30.97
CA GLY A 141 -9.13 -14.05 -30.99
C GLY A 141 -8.95 -12.97 -29.91
N ASP A 142 -9.99 -12.66 -29.16
CA ASP A 142 -9.88 -11.75 -28.02
C ASP A 142 -9.07 -12.37 -26.88
N ARG A 143 -8.35 -11.51 -26.17
CA ARG A 143 -7.67 -11.90 -24.94
C ARG A 143 -8.60 -11.69 -23.75
N LEU A 144 -8.79 -12.74 -22.98
CA LEU A 144 -9.53 -12.64 -21.73
C LEU A 144 -8.54 -12.39 -20.58
N PRO A 145 -8.56 -11.20 -19.96
CA PRO A 145 -7.75 -10.97 -18.78
C PRO A 145 -8.35 -11.73 -17.58
N VAL A 146 -7.52 -12.54 -16.93
CA VAL A 146 -7.88 -13.21 -15.68
C VAL A 146 -7.04 -12.59 -14.56
N SER A 147 -7.69 -12.17 -13.51
CA SER A 147 -7.02 -11.68 -12.29
C SER A 147 -7.50 -12.46 -11.08
N VAL A 148 -6.56 -12.80 -10.22
CA VAL A 148 -6.78 -13.61 -9.02
C VAL A 148 -6.18 -12.90 -7.82
N ASN A 149 -6.96 -12.78 -6.74
CA ASN A 149 -6.45 -12.37 -5.45
C ASN A 149 -6.18 -13.59 -4.58
N THR A 150 -5.02 -13.59 -3.97
CA THR A 150 -4.61 -14.63 -3.02
C THR A 150 -4.13 -14.01 -1.72
N TYR A 151 -4.38 -14.66 -0.61
CA TYR A 151 -3.76 -14.25 0.64
C TYR A 151 -3.62 -15.39 1.64
N HIS A 152 -2.63 -15.24 2.50
CA HIS A 152 -2.37 -16.11 3.63
C HIS A 152 -1.81 -15.27 4.77
N ALA A 153 -2.36 -15.40 5.98
CA ALA A 153 -2.00 -14.54 7.12
C ALA A 153 -0.53 -14.66 7.54
N GLN A 154 0.08 -15.83 7.34
CA GLN A 154 1.42 -16.16 7.85
C GLN A 154 2.48 -16.27 6.77
N ALA A 155 2.10 -16.31 5.50
CA ALA A 155 3.03 -16.55 4.40
C ALA A 155 2.67 -15.70 3.18
N LYS A 156 3.67 -15.34 2.40
CA LYS A 156 3.46 -14.75 1.08
C LYS A 156 3.16 -15.85 0.09
N THR A 157 2.16 -15.65 -0.77
CA THR A 157 1.94 -16.50 -1.94
C THR A 157 3.13 -16.38 -2.88
N SER A 158 3.76 -17.48 -3.20
CA SER A 158 4.95 -17.51 -4.06
C SER A 158 4.64 -17.87 -5.51
N HIS A 159 3.48 -18.49 -5.74
CA HIS A 159 3.11 -19.03 -7.04
C HIS A 159 1.60 -19.24 -7.14
N VAL A 160 1.02 -18.89 -8.28
CA VAL A 160 -0.37 -19.19 -8.66
C VAL A 160 -0.39 -19.77 -10.05
N SER A 161 -0.99 -20.94 -10.18
CA SER A 161 -1.21 -21.60 -11.48
C SER A 161 -2.70 -21.67 -11.79
N TYR A 162 -3.03 -21.80 -13.06
CA TYR A 162 -4.39 -21.98 -13.51
C TYR A 162 -4.53 -23.17 -14.45
N ILE A 163 -5.71 -23.76 -14.47
CA ILE A 163 -6.18 -24.70 -15.47
C ILE A 163 -7.54 -24.18 -15.95
N LEU A 164 -7.66 -24.02 -17.26
CA LEU A 164 -8.91 -23.69 -17.93
C LEU A 164 -9.44 -24.97 -18.56
N SER A 165 -10.65 -25.35 -18.21
CA SER A 165 -11.29 -26.56 -18.72
C SER A 165 -12.65 -26.24 -19.33
N ASP A 166 -13.02 -27.01 -20.34
CA ASP A 166 -14.38 -27.05 -20.86
C ASP A 166 -15.30 -27.67 -19.80
N ILE A 167 -16.39 -26.99 -19.51
CA ILE A 167 -17.32 -27.40 -18.44
C ILE A 167 -18.17 -28.61 -18.83
N GLU A 168 -18.42 -28.79 -20.14
CA GLU A 168 -19.30 -29.86 -20.63
C GLU A 168 -18.60 -31.22 -20.68
N ASN A 169 -17.32 -31.22 -21.07
CA ASN A 169 -16.57 -32.46 -21.27
C ASN A 169 -15.36 -32.61 -20.34
N ASN A 170 -15.12 -31.62 -19.48
CA ASN A 170 -13.99 -31.56 -18.54
C ASN A 170 -12.61 -31.64 -19.24
N GLN A 171 -12.54 -31.23 -20.49
CA GLN A 171 -11.28 -31.21 -21.27
C GLN A 171 -10.45 -30.00 -20.90
N GLU A 172 -9.17 -30.20 -20.60
CA GLU A 172 -8.22 -29.10 -20.41
C GLU A 172 -8.02 -28.32 -21.73
N ILE A 173 -8.35 -27.01 -21.70
CA ILE A 173 -8.18 -26.10 -22.82
C ILE A 173 -6.81 -25.40 -22.75
N ALA A 174 -6.43 -24.97 -21.54
CA ALA A 174 -5.17 -24.29 -21.30
C ALA A 174 -4.74 -24.43 -19.84
N LYS A 175 -3.45 -24.32 -19.60
CA LYS A 175 -2.88 -24.19 -18.26
C LYS A 175 -1.64 -23.31 -18.29
N GLY A 176 -1.31 -22.74 -17.15
CA GLY A 176 -0.13 -21.89 -17.02
C GLY A 176 0.02 -21.30 -15.64
N ASN A 177 0.92 -20.35 -15.55
CA ASN A 177 1.19 -19.60 -14.35
C ASN A 177 0.73 -18.17 -14.53
N LEU A 178 0.17 -17.58 -13.46
CA LEU A 178 -0.14 -16.17 -13.41
C LEU A 178 1.11 -15.35 -13.05
N ILE A 179 1.11 -14.10 -13.43
CA ILE A 179 2.18 -13.14 -13.12
C ILE A 179 1.76 -12.35 -11.88
N SER A 180 2.63 -12.33 -10.87
CA SER A 180 2.40 -11.53 -9.68
C SER A 180 2.48 -10.04 -10.02
N LEU A 181 1.43 -9.30 -9.73
CA LEU A 181 1.36 -7.86 -9.89
C LEU A 181 1.62 -7.13 -8.57
N THR A 182 1.15 -7.72 -7.47
CA THR A 182 1.36 -7.22 -6.09
C THR A 182 1.55 -8.41 -5.14
N ASP A 183 1.68 -8.17 -3.84
CA ASP A 183 1.79 -9.23 -2.83
C ASP A 183 0.54 -10.14 -2.77
N TRP A 184 -0.60 -9.73 -3.32
CA TRP A 184 -1.87 -10.47 -3.28
C TRP A 184 -2.56 -10.62 -4.65
N ASN A 185 -2.14 -9.89 -5.69
CA ASN A 185 -2.79 -9.88 -7.01
C ASN A 185 -1.89 -10.49 -8.08
N TRP A 186 -2.50 -11.36 -8.89
CA TRP A 186 -1.90 -12.16 -9.94
C TRP A 186 -2.68 -12.00 -11.24
#